data_96f68c7a28a2c51074fa31b0aeb21454
#
_entry.id   96f68c7a28a2c51074fa31b0aeb21454
#
_cell.length_a   1.000
_cell.length_b   1.000
_cell.length_c   1.000
_cell.angle_alpha   90.00
_cell.angle_beta   90.00
_cell.angle_gamma   90.00
#
_symmetry.space_group_name_H-M   'P 1'
#
loop_
_entity.id
_entity.type
_entity.pdbx_description
1 polymer ?
#
loop_
_entity_poly.entity_id
_entity_poly.type
_entity_poly.pdbx_seq_one_letter_code
_entity_poly.pdbx_strand_id
1 'polypeptide(L)'
;MDKHAKRSSLLHYPVLIVFTLFFVGLFALDLITPDRAYSEMENTTLSQRPALTQLSAKGLNSYFTAYTKYVKDQVFGRDQWISLQSMVETTLLQKEQNGGILLGREHMMFPRTFGLLSSEERTLPKNTSAVESLCQRYPGKVNVLLAPAASDIYPENVPANAPLLNENTYLDQLSAAVQAAGGRFVDVRGTLTDHKGEYLYYRTDHHWTSLGAYYAYQQLCTALGLTPFDTAAHTALTADRFYGTHYSKARTWNAVPETITWYDLPNQLTIYNVTAAGQPTDGETTGLYDTDRLTVYDKYAMFLHGNNGLSRVQGDGTGKILVIKDSYANCFVPYLTANYADIDVVDFRNYNFGLDQLIADNDYDQILVLYSFDSFKSDPYLYRAGVTG
;
A
#
# COMPACT_ATOMS: atom_id res chain seq x y z
N MET A 1 -14.29 50.65 60.35
CA MET A 1 -13.92 50.47 58.93
C MET A 1 -13.78 48.98 58.66
N ASP A 2 -14.93 48.35 58.29
CA ASP A 2 -14.97 46.93 58.01
C ASP A 2 -14.67 46.68 56.54
N LYS A 3 -13.50 46.12 56.26
CA LYS A 3 -13.13 45.59 54.94
C LYS A 3 -13.65 44.18 54.81
N HIS A 4 -14.93 44.03 54.45
CA HIS A 4 -15.45 42.78 53.94
C HIS A 4 -14.86 42.55 52.54
N ALA A 5 -13.71 41.87 52.49
CA ALA A 5 -13.22 41.32 51.26
C ALA A 5 -14.24 40.26 50.77
N LYS A 6 -15.03 40.61 49.75
CA LYS A 6 -15.89 39.64 49.05
C LYS A 6 -15.00 38.52 48.51
N ARG A 7 -14.95 37.37 49.18
CA ARG A 7 -14.42 36.15 48.60
C ARG A 7 -15.28 35.82 47.38
N SER A 8 -14.75 36.09 46.19
CA SER A 8 -15.39 35.62 44.96
C SER A 8 -15.45 34.10 45.01
N SER A 9 -16.64 33.57 45.18
CA SER A 9 -16.81 32.11 45.13
C SER A 9 -16.44 31.61 43.73
N LEU A 10 -15.55 30.60 43.63
CA LEU A 10 -15.21 29.95 42.37
C LEU A 10 -16.45 29.51 41.59
N LEU A 11 -17.57 29.23 42.29
CA LEU A 11 -18.87 28.88 41.70
C LEU A 11 -19.45 29.97 40.78
N HIS A 12 -18.93 31.22 40.81
CA HIS A 12 -19.33 32.24 39.86
C HIS A 12 -18.68 32.10 38.48
N TYR A 13 -17.76 31.14 38.33
CA TYR A 13 -17.05 30.90 37.08
C TYR A 13 -17.22 29.46 36.59
N PRO A 14 -18.44 29.00 36.25
CA PRO A 14 -18.72 27.60 35.91
C PRO A 14 -17.90 27.11 34.72
N VAL A 15 -17.67 27.97 33.74
CA VAL A 15 -16.82 27.61 32.56
C VAL A 15 -15.37 27.34 32.99
N LEU A 16 -14.81 28.12 33.90
CA LEU A 16 -13.45 27.91 34.38
C LEU A 16 -13.34 26.58 35.18
N ILE A 17 -14.38 26.28 35.98
CA ILE A 17 -14.43 25.01 36.72
C ILE A 17 -14.46 23.83 35.74
N VAL A 18 -15.38 23.84 34.76
CA VAL A 18 -15.49 22.77 33.77
C VAL A 18 -14.19 22.63 32.97
N PHE A 19 -13.63 23.73 32.52
CA PHE A 19 -12.35 23.73 31.80
C PHE A 19 -11.22 23.12 32.66
N THR A 20 -11.09 23.56 33.90
CA THR A 20 -10.05 23.04 34.82
C THR A 20 -10.23 21.55 35.07
N LEU A 21 -11.45 21.11 35.39
CA LEU A 21 -11.75 19.69 35.62
C LEU A 21 -11.47 18.84 34.38
N PHE A 22 -11.80 19.33 33.21
CA PHE A 22 -11.53 18.66 31.95
C PHE A 22 -10.01 18.44 31.73
N PHE A 23 -9.20 19.48 31.86
CA PHE A 23 -7.76 19.37 31.64
C PHE A 23 -7.04 18.58 32.74
N VAL A 24 -7.47 18.75 33.99
CA VAL A 24 -6.93 17.94 35.12
C VAL A 24 -7.30 16.48 34.95
N GLY A 25 -8.54 16.20 34.54
CA GLY A 25 -8.99 14.84 34.24
C GLY A 25 -8.20 14.20 33.09
N LEU A 26 -8.03 14.92 31.96
CA LEU A 26 -7.21 14.43 30.85
C LEU A 26 -5.76 14.17 31.26
N PHE A 27 -5.16 15.08 31.99
CA PHE A 27 -3.79 14.93 32.48
C PHE A 27 -3.66 13.72 33.43
N ALA A 28 -4.64 13.51 34.32
CA ALA A 28 -4.66 12.32 35.19
C ALA A 28 -4.79 11.02 34.41
N LEU A 29 -5.64 10.98 33.38
CA LEU A 29 -5.80 9.84 32.48
C LEU A 29 -4.52 9.57 31.69
N ASP A 30 -3.85 10.62 31.21
CA ASP A 30 -2.60 10.51 30.49
C ASP A 30 -1.47 9.91 31.35
N LEU A 31 -1.42 10.31 32.63
CA LEU A 31 -0.43 9.77 33.58
C LEU A 31 -0.59 8.29 33.91
N ILE A 32 -1.83 7.76 33.87
CA ILE A 32 -2.12 6.36 34.22
C ILE A 32 -2.24 5.46 32.99
N THR A 33 -2.32 6.01 31.79
CA THR A 33 -2.40 5.24 30.54
C THR A 33 -0.99 4.79 30.13
N PRO A 34 -0.76 3.49 29.92
CA PRO A 34 0.54 3.01 29.44
C PRO A 34 0.88 3.51 28.05
N ASP A 35 2.17 3.81 27.82
CA ASP A 35 2.67 4.15 26.50
C ASP A 35 2.46 2.99 25.51
N ARG A 36 2.02 3.31 24.28
CA ARG A 36 1.85 2.37 23.20
C ARG A 36 3.07 2.40 22.28
N ALA A 37 3.57 1.24 21.86
CA ALA A 37 4.69 1.17 20.93
C ALA A 37 4.23 1.42 19.48
N TYR A 38 2.97 1.12 19.17
CA TYR A 38 2.45 1.09 17.81
C TYR A 38 1.00 1.56 17.76
N SER A 39 0.64 2.25 16.69
CA SER A 39 -0.76 2.55 16.34
C SER A 39 -1.19 1.62 15.21
N GLU A 40 -2.01 0.64 15.52
CA GLU A 40 -2.55 -0.27 14.50
C GLU A 40 -3.36 0.50 13.46
N MET A 41 -4.16 1.47 13.91
CA MET A 41 -5.05 2.22 13.03
C MET A 41 -4.33 3.18 12.04
N GLU A 42 -3.10 3.59 12.36
CA GLU A 42 -2.27 4.41 11.47
C GLU A 42 -1.14 3.60 10.83
N ASN A 43 -1.03 2.32 11.19
CA ASN A 43 0.04 1.42 10.75
C ASN A 43 1.43 2.05 10.94
N THR A 44 1.68 2.63 12.13
CA THR A 44 2.92 3.35 12.42
C THR A 44 3.41 3.15 13.84
N THR A 45 4.74 3.16 14.01
CA THR A 45 5.37 3.16 15.32
C THR A 45 5.17 4.51 15.99
N LEU A 46 4.78 4.50 17.27
CA LEU A 46 4.60 5.70 18.07
C LEU A 46 5.92 6.05 18.79
N SER A 47 6.17 7.36 18.88
CA SER A 47 7.36 7.88 19.56
C SER A 47 7.32 7.50 21.03
N GLN A 48 8.43 6.98 21.52
CA GLN A 48 8.62 6.61 22.91
C GLN A 48 9.25 7.76 23.70
N ARG A 49 9.10 7.76 25.02
CA ARG A 49 9.64 8.79 25.89
C ARG A 49 11.16 8.90 25.73
N PRO A 50 11.70 10.07 25.36
CA PRO A 50 13.14 10.24 25.22
C PRO A 50 13.82 10.11 26.58
N ALA A 51 14.96 9.41 26.62
CA ALA A 51 15.73 9.24 27.85
C ALA A 51 16.31 10.59 28.33
N LEU A 52 16.26 10.84 29.62
CA LEU A 52 16.82 12.07 30.22
C LEU A 52 18.34 12.21 29.98
N THR A 53 19.04 11.11 29.74
CA THR A 53 20.46 11.10 29.35
C THR A 53 20.74 11.80 28.01
N GLN A 54 19.72 11.95 27.17
CA GLN A 54 19.81 12.72 25.90
C GLN A 54 19.70 14.23 26.11
N LEU A 55 19.34 14.66 27.33
CA LEU A 55 19.22 16.07 27.69
C LEU A 55 20.62 16.66 27.91
N SER A 56 21.17 17.32 26.91
CA SER A 56 22.45 18.01 26.99
C SER A 56 22.31 19.46 26.50
N ALA A 57 23.21 20.35 26.90
CA ALA A 57 23.17 21.76 26.49
C ALA A 57 23.20 21.92 24.95
N LYS A 58 23.89 21.02 24.23
CA LYS A 58 23.95 21.01 22.76
C LYS A 58 22.77 20.28 22.11
N GLY A 59 22.06 19.41 22.83
CA GLY A 59 20.94 18.58 22.38
C GLY A 59 19.58 19.04 22.89
N LEU A 60 19.48 20.20 23.53
CA LEU A 60 18.25 20.66 24.17
C LEU A 60 17.07 20.76 23.18
N ASN A 61 17.29 21.35 22.02
CA ASN A 61 16.25 21.48 20.99
C ASN A 61 15.81 20.13 20.45
N SER A 62 16.75 19.20 20.22
CA SER A 62 16.42 17.84 19.72
C SER A 62 15.64 17.05 20.78
N TYR A 63 16.00 17.17 22.05
CA TYR A 63 15.26 16.55 23.15
C TYR A 63 13.82 17.07 23.24
N PHE A 64 13.61 18.38 23.21
CA PHE A 64 12.26 18.95 23.25
C PHE A 64 11.44 18.62 22.00
N THR A 65 12.07 18.53 20.84
CA THR A 65 11.41 18.07 19.61
C THR A 65 10.95 16.63 19.76
N ALA A 66 11.82 15.72 20.24
CA ALA A 66 11.49 14.33 20.50
C ALA A 66 10.41 14.19 21.57
N TYR A 67 10.51 14.95 22.66
CA TYR A 67 9.52 14.96 23.74
C TYR A 67 8.14 15.48 23.26
N THR A 68 8.12 16.51 22.43
CA THR A 68 6.87 17.01 21.83
C THR A 68 6.22 15.99 20.94
N LYS A 69 7.02 15.24 20.16
CA LYS A 69 6.52 14.13 19.33
C LYS A 69 5.96 13.02 20.21
N TYR A 70 6.69 12.63 21.25
CA TYR A 70 6.22 11.64 22.22
C TYR A 70 4.86 12.02 22.81
N VAL A 71 4.71 13.24 23.35
CA VAL A 71 3.44 13.69 23.94
C VAL A 71 2.30 13.64 22.91
N LYS A 72 2.54 14.06 21.66
CA LYS A 72 1.53 13.98 20.59
C LYS A 72 1.13 12.54 20.26
N ASP A 73 2.08 11.63 20.32
CA ASP A 73 1.85 10.22 19.97
C ASP A 73 1.19 9.43 21.10
N GLN A 74 1.36 9.86 22.37
CA GLN A 74 0.93 9.11 23.55
C GLN A 74 -0.28 9.72 24.28
N VAL A 75 -0.76 10.91 23.88
CA VAL A 75 -1.88 11.56 24.56
C VAL A 75 -3.09 10.64 24.68
N PHE A 76 -3.71 10.61 25.88
CA PHE A 76 -4.88 9.80 26.15
C PHE A 76 -6.00 10.02 25.11
N GLY A 77 -6.53 8.94 24.58
CA GLY A 77 -7.60 9.01 23.59
C GLY A 77 -7.16 9.56 22.22
N ARG A 78 -5.87 9.52 21.88
CA ARG A 78 -5.31 10.07 20.64
C ARG A 78 -6.10 9.68 19.39
N ASP A 79 -6.43 8.41 19.23
CA ASP A 79 -7.14 7.92 18.05
C ASP A 79 -8.57 8.48 17.97
N GLN A 80 -9.22 8.67 19.13
CA GLN A 80 -10.54 9.29 19.23
C GLN A 80 -10.49 10.79 18.90
N TRP A 81 -9.44 11.48 19.35
CA TRP A 81 -9.25 12.91 19.01
C TRP A 81 -9.02 13.12 17.51
N ILE A 82 -8.21 12.26 16.87
CA ILE A 82 -7.99 12.31 15.42
C ILE A 82 -9.30 12.04 14.68
N SER A 83 -10.07 11.05 15.10
CA SER A 83 -11.37 10.74 14.49
C SER A 83 -12.39 11.88 14.69
N LEU A 84 -12.40 12.51 15.87
CA LEU A 84 -13.24 13.67 16.14
C LEU A 84 -12.83 14.88 15.27
N GLN A 85 -11.54 15.15 15.16
CA GLN A 85 -11.03 16.18 14.26
C GLN A 85 -11.48 15.94 12.83
N SER A 86 -11.27 14.72 12.32
CA SER A 86 -11.71 14.34 10.98
C SER A 86 -13.22 14.53 10.80
N MET A 87 -14.03 14.15 11.78
CA MET A 87 -15.47 14.34 11.74
C MET A 87 -15.83 15.83 11.63
N VAL A 88 -15.24 16.68 12.46
CA VAL A 88 -15.47 18.14 12.40
C VAL A 88 -15.04 18.71 11.05
N GLU A 89 -13.85 18.34 10.56
CA GLU A 89 -13.33 18.82 9.29
C GLU A 89 -14.20 18.41 8.09
N THR A 90 -14.69 17.18 8.08
CA THR A 90 -15.48 16.65 6.95
C THR A 90 -16.96 17.03 7.02
N THR A 91 -17.56 17.12 8.22
CA THR A 91 -18.99 17.40 8.35
C THR A 91 -19.30 18.88 8.55
N LEU A 92 -18.55 19.60 9.39
CA LEU A 92 -18.81 21.01 9.68
C LEU A 92 -18.07 21.93 8.71
N LEU A 93 -16.81 21.64 8.40
CA LEU A 93 -15.99 22.44 7.49
C LEU A 93 -16.10 21.97 6.03
N GLN A 94 -16.82 20.86 5.77
CA GLN A 94 -17.05 20.29 4.44
C GLN A 94 -15.77 20.12 3.62
N LYS A 95 -14.67 19.74 4.28
CA LYS A 95 -13.43 19.45 3.59
C LYS A 95 -13.57 18.15 2.79
N GLU A 96 -13.22 18.22 1.53
CA GLU A 96 -13.21 17.07 0.60
C GLU A 96 -11.91 16.27 0.66
N GLN A 97 -11.03 16.57 1.62
CA GLN A 97 -9.77 15.86 1.82
C GLN A 97 -9.36 15.83 3.29
N ASN A 98 -8.66 14.78 3.69
CA ASN A 98 -7.97 14.70 4.97
C ASN A 98 -6.70 13.83 4.84
N GLY A 99 -5.61 14.20 5.52
CA GLY A 99 -4.35 13.43 5.49
C GLY A 99 -3.77 13.18 4.10
N GLY A 100 -4.04 14.06 3.12
CA GLY A 100 -3.61 13.87 1.73
C GLY A 100 -4.48 12.89 0.92
N ILE A 101 -5.63 12.51 1.45
CA ILE A 101 -6.62 11.63 0.81
C ILE A 101 -7.86 12.45 0.47
N LEU A 102 -8.30 12.36 -0.77
CA LEU A 102 -9.57 12.89 -1.25
C LEU A 102 -10.70 11.96 -0.81
N LEU A 103 -11.80 12.55 -0.34
CA LEU A 103 -12.98 11.84 0.14
C LEU A 103 -14.04 11.87 -0.97
N GLY A 104 -14.13 10.78 -1.70
CA GLY A 104 -15.01 10.66 -2.84
C GLY A 104 -16.41 10.18 -2.51
N ARG A 105 -17.20 9.95 -3.56
CA ARG A 105 -18.53 9.33 -3.45
C ARG A 105 -18.40 7.85 -3.16
N GLU A 106 -19.51 7.20 -2.78
CA GLU A 106 -19.56 5.76 -2.46
C GLU A 106 -18.53 5.33 -1.41
N HIS A 107 -18.15 6.25 -0.52
CA HIS A 107 -17.11 6.05 0.51
C HIS A 107 -15.71 5.75 -0.04
N MET A 108 -15.47 5.99 -1.34
CA MET A 108 -14.16 5.80 -1.93
C MET A 108 -13.17 6.90 -1.49
N MET A 109 -11.94 6.49 -1.30
CA MET A 109 -10.82 7.34 -0.90
C MET A 109 -9.76 7.30 -1.98
N PHE A 110 -9.24 8.46 -2.38
CA PHE A 110 -8.26 8.56 -3.45
C PHE A 110 -7.02 9.34 -2.98
N PRO A 111 -5.81 8.96 -3.37
CA PRO A 111 -4.65 9.78 -3.09
C PRO A 111 -4.75 11.12 -3.81
N ARG A 112 -4.30 12.20 -3.16
CA ARG A 112 -4.28 13.53 -3.76
C ARG A 112 -3.08 13.68 -4.71
N THR A 113 -3.13 13.04 -5.85
CA THR A 113 -2.07 13.08 -6.88
C THR A 113 -2.45 14.10 -7.95
N PHE A 114 -2.04 15.38 -7.77
CA PHE A 114 -2.38 16.47 -8.70
C PHE A 114 -1.32 16.71 -9.79
N GLY A 115 -0.22 16.01 -9.74
CA GLY A 115 0.90 16.10 -10.66
C GLY A 115 2.05 15.23 -10.19
N LEU A 116 3.08 15.10 -11.01
CA LEU A 116 4.29 14.41 -10.59
C LEU A 116 5.05 15.26 -9.55
N LEU A 117 5.55 14.61 -8.53
CA LEU A 117 6.52 15.21 -7.61
C LEU A 117 7.88 15.34 -8.32
N SER A 118 8.73 16.30 -7.89
CA SER A 118 10.07 16.48 -8.48
C SER A 118 10.98 15.22 -8.36
N SER A 119 10.70 14.34 -7.41
CA SER A 119 11.33 13.02 -7.32
C SER A 119 10.80 12.10 -8.41
N GLU A 120 9.50 12.09 -8.66
CA GLU A 120 8.84 11.25 -9.65
C GLU A 120 9.16 11.67 -11.08
N GLU A 121 9.31 12.98 -11.35
CA GLU A 121 9.80 13.49 -12.64
C GLU A 121 11.17 12.91 -13.02
N ARG A 122 12.00 12.55 -12.03
CA ARG A 122 13.30 11.88 -12.24
C ARG A 122 13.18 10.36 -12.25
N THR A 123 12.31 9.80 -11.41
CA THR A 123 12.21 8.35 -11.22
C THR A 123 11.45 7.69 -12.36
N LEU A 124 10.36 8.27 -12.81
CA LEU A 124 9.54 7.72 -13.89
C LEU A 124 10.32 7.45 -15.19
N PRO A 125 11.08 8.42 -15.76
CA PRO A 125 11.88 8.14 -16.96
C PRO A 125 12.97 7.07 -16.71
N LYS A 126 13.56 7.06 -15.50
CA LYS A 126 14.59 6.08 -15.14
C LYS A 126 14.02 4.65 -15.09
N ASN A 127 12.82 4.49 -14.50
CA ASN A 127 12.15 3.21 -14.44
C ASN A 127 11.65 2.77 -15.82
N THR A 128 11.18 3.70 -16.65
CA THR A 128 10.84 3.42 -18.06
C THR A 128 12.05 2.88 -18.80
N SER A 129 13.19 3.56 -18.75
CA SER A 129 14.41 3.12 -19.41
C SER A 129 14.94 1.77 -18.89
N ALA A 130 14.73 1.47 -17.61
CA ALA A 130 15.10 0.17 -17.06
C ALA A 130 14.22 -0.96 -17.63
N VAL A 131 12.92 -0.73 -17.76
CA VAL A 131 12.00 -1.69 -18.37
C VAL A 131 12.27 -1.85 -19.86
N GLU A 132 12.55 -0.76 -20.60
CA GLU A 132 12.97 -0.83 -22.01
C GLU A 132 14.23 -1.70 -22.17
N SER A 133 15.26 -1.46 -21.32
CA SER A 133 16.49 -2.27 -21.32
C SER A 133 16.21 -3.76 -21.04
N LEU A 134 15.29 -4.06 -20.12
CA LEU A 134 14.88 -5.45 -19.84
C LEU A 134 14.19 -6.06 -21.08
N CYS A 135 13.26 -5.33 -21.74
CA CYS A 135 12.59 -5.78 -22.96
C CYS A 135 13.59 -6.04 -24.10
N GLN A 136 14.59 -5.17 -24.29
CA GLN A 136 15.62 -5.33 -25.33
C GLN A 136 16.53 -6.55 -25.08
N ARG A 137 16.81 -6.86 -23.81
CA ARG A 137 17.64 -8.04 -23.45
C ARG A 137 16.88 -9.36 -23.59
N TYR A 138 15.58 -9.35 -23.33
CA TYR A 138 14.73 -10.54 -23.36
C TYR A 138 13.52 -10.34 -24.29
N PRO A 139 13.72 -10.12 -25.61
CA PRO A 139 12.65 -9.78 -26.54
C PRO A 139 11.61 -10.90 -26.61
N GLY A 140 10.34 -10.50 -26.58
CA GLY A 140 9.20 -11.43 -26.61
C GLY A 140 8.89 -12.14 -25.28
N LYS A 141 9.80 -12.11 -24.30
CA LYS A 141 9.56 -12.70 -22.98
C LYS A 141 8.99 -11.71 -21.95
N VAL A 142 9.22 -10.40 -22.11
CA VAL A 142 8.85 -9.37 -21.12
C VAL A 142 7.44 -8.86 -21.37
N ASN A 143 6.61 -8.95 -20.35
CA ASN A 143 5.26 -8.43 -20.29
C ASN A 143 5.20 -7.35 -19.20
N VAL A 144 4.62 -6.21 -19.51
CA VAL A 144 4.48 -5.08 -18.58
C VAL A 144 3.00 -4.82 -18.35
N LEU A 145 2.56 -4.92 -17.11
CA LEU A 145 1.21 -4.65 -16.67
C LEU A 145 1.27 -3.59 -15.58
N LEU A 146 0.72 -2.41 -15.87
CA LEU A 146 0.55 -1.39 -14.85
C LEU A 146 -0.93 -1.28 -14.48
N ALA A 147 -1.22 -1.48 -13.19
CA ALA A 147 -2.54 -1.25 -12.65
C ALA A 147 -2.82 0.25 -12.60
N PRO A 148 -3.90 0.74 -13.22
CA PRO A 148 -4.32 2.14 -13.12
C PRO A 148 -4.78 2.45 -11.70
N ALA A 149 -4.79 3.73 -11.32
CA ALA A 149 -5.37 4.15 -10.05
C ALA A 149 -6.90 3.96 -10.04
N ALA A 150 -7.46 3.74 -8.85
CA ALA A 150 -8.92 3.66 -8.69
C ALA A 150 -9.64 4.91 -9.22
N SER A 151 -9.02 6.09 -9.17
CA SER A 151 -9.57 7.35 -9.71
C SER A 151 -9.74 7.36 -11.23
N ASP A 152 -8.96 6.58 -11.97
CA ASP A 152 -9.10 6.46 -13.43
C ASP A 152 -10.23 5.51 -13.82
N ILE A 153 -10.51 4.52 -12.97
CA ILE A 153 -11.60 3.55 -13.19
C ILE A 153 -12.94 4.11 -12.70
N TYR A 154 -12.93 4.89 -11.62
CA TYR A 154 -14.13 5.49 -10.99
C TYR A 154 -14.04 7.03 -10.96
N PRO A 155 -13.87 7.72 -12.13
CA PRO A 155 -13.74 9.17 -12.15
C PRO A 155 -15.00 9.88 -11.61
N GLU A 156 -16.17 9.25 -11.73
CA GLU A 156 -17.45 9.75 -11.20
C GLU A 156 -17.50 9.81 -9.68
N ASN A 157 -16.66 9.03 -9.00
CA ASN A 157 -16.58 9.00 -7.53
C ASN A 157 -15.55 9.98 -6.97
N VAL A 158 -14.68 10.51 -7.80
CA VAL A 158 -13.71 11.54 -7.40
C VAL A 158 -14.44 12.86 -7.08
N PRO A 159 -13.99 13.65 -6.07
CA PRO A 159 -14.55 14.98 -5.83
C PRO A 159 -14.52 15.85 -7.09
N ALA A 160 -15.60 16.61 -7.31
CA ALA A 160 -15.75 17.41 -8.51
C ALA A 160 -14.61 18.41 -8.67
N ASN A 161 -14.07 18.51 -9.88
CA ASN A 161 -12.98 19.43 -10.22
C ASN A 161 -11.64 19.17 -9.51
N ALA A 162 -11.44 17.99 -8.88
CA ALA A 162 -10.12 17.62 -8.40
C ALA A 162 -9.16 17.48 -9.60
N PRO A 163 -8.05 18.27 -9.66
CA PRO A 163 -7.17 18.28 -10.83
C PRO A 163 -6.17 17.12 -10.76
N LEU A 164 -6.69 15.89 -10.83
CA LEU A 164 -5.86 14.69 -10.75
C LEU A 164 -4.91 14.59 -11.93
N LEU A 165 -3.77 13.96 -11.70
CA LEU A 165 -2.82 13.59 -12.75
C LEU A 165 -3.53 12.68 -13.78
N ASN A 166 -3.43 13.02 -15.05
CA ASN A 166 -3.91 12.13 -16.12
C ASN A 166 -2.89 11.00 -16.34
N GLU A 167 -3.09 9.86 -15.67
CA GLU A 167 -2.22 8.68 -15.78
C GLU A 167 -2.23 8.08 -17.18
N ASN A 168 -3.35 8.17 -17.91
CA ASN A 168 -3.51 7.57 -19.23
C ASN A 168 -2.45 8.06 -20.22
N THR A 169 -2.07 9.35 -20.15
CA THR A 169 -1.00 9.89 -21.00
C THR A 169 0.33 9.18 -20.77
N TYR A 170 0.67 8.88 -19.53
CA TYR A 170 1.93 8.19 -19.19
C TYR A 170 1.87 6.69 -19.51
N LEU A 171 0.72 6.06 -19.28
CA LEU A 171 0.50 4.66 -19.63
C LEU A 171 0.59 4.44 -21.16
N ASP A 172 0.05 5.35 -21.97
CA ASP A 172 0.17 5.29 -23.43
C ASP A 172 1.61 5.47 -23.89
N GLN A 173 2.35 6.41 -23.30
CA GLN A 173 3.78 6.60 -23.60
C GLN A 173 4.60 5.36 -23.24
N LEU A 174 4.36 4.78 -22.06
CA LEU A 174 5.06 3.58 -21.63
C LEU A 174 4.69 2.37 -22.50
N SER A 175 3.42 2.23 -22.89
CA SER A 175 2.98 1.18 -23.80
C SER A 175 3.75 1.25 -25.12
N ALA A 176 3.88 2.44 -25.71
CA ALA A 176 4.65 2.65 -26.94
C ALA A 176 6.13 2.33 -26.76
N ALA A 177 6.74 2.75 -25.63
CA ALA A 177 8.15 2.49 -25.32
C ALA A 177 8.44 0.99 -25.14
N VAL A 178 7.61 0.28 -24.38
CA VAL A 178 7.71 -1.18 -24.16
C VAL A 178 7.60 -1.94 -25.49
N GLN A 179 6.63 -1.60 -26.34
CA GLN A 179 6.45 -2.24 -27.63
C GLN A 179 7.64 -1.97 -28.56
N ALA A 180 8.12 -0.74 -28.62
CA ALA A 180 9.30 -0.38 -29.40
C ALA A 180 10.58 -1.13 -28.94
N ALA A 181 10.67 -1.45 -27.65
CA ALA A 181 11.77 -2.20 -27.05
C ALA A 181 11.64 -3.73 -27.22
N GLY A 182 10.58 -4.23 -27.88
CA GLY A 182 10.35 -5.67 -28.10
C GLY A 182 9.63 -6.39 -26.96
N GLY A 183 9.09 -5.66 -25.99
CA GLY A 183 8.22 -6.18 -24.93
C GLY A 183 6.72 -6.13 -25.31
N ARG A 184 5.89 -6.64 -24.41
CA ARG A 184 4.43 -6.56 -24.53
C ARG A 184 3.86 -5.73 -23.38
N PHE A 185 3.08 -4.71 -23.70
CA PHE A 185 2.29 -3.98 -22.71
C PHE A 185 0.90 -4.62 -22.61
N VAL A 186 0.52 -5.07 -21.42
CA VAL A 186 -0.79 -5.65 -21.13
C VAL A 186 -1.68 -4.55 -20.57
N ASP A 187 -2.47 -3.94 -21.44
CA ASP A 187 -3.37 -2.86 -21.04
C ASP A 187 -4.64 -3.42 -20.41
N VAL A 188 -4.84 -3.10 -19.13
CA VAL A 188 -5.98 -3.59 -18.34
C VAL A 188 -7.08 -2.53 -18.14
N ARG A 189 -6.86 -1.28 -18.63
CA ARG A 189 -7.78 -0.16 -18.39
C ARG A 189 -9.18 -0.44 -18.92
N GLY A 190 -9.27 -0.92 -20.16
CA GLY A 190 -10.56 -1.26 -20.78
C GLY A 190 -11.31 -2.33 -20.01
N THR A 191 -10.64 -3.45 -19.72
CA THR A 191 -11.24 -4.56 -18.97
C THR A 191 -11.73 -4.12 -17.58
N LEU A 192 -10.93 -3.36 -16.84
CA LEU A 192 -11.36 -2.86 -15.53
C LEU A 192 -12.52 -1.86 -15.63
N THR A 193 -12.53 -1.01 -16.65
CA THR A 193 -13.63 -0.07 -16.88
C THR A 193 -14.94 -0.77 -17.25
N ASP A 194 -14.87 -1.82 -18.05
CA ASP A 194 -16.05 -2.62 -18.45
C ASP A 194 -16.69 -3.32 -17.25
N HIS A 195 -15.89 -3.68 -16.27
CA HIS A 195 -16.32 -4.33 -15.01
C HIS A 195 -16.46 -3.39 -13.82
N LYS A 196 -16.41 -2.06 -14.01
CA LYS A 196 -16.43 -1.10 -12.90
C LYS A 196 -17.71 -1.10 -12.06
N GLY A 197 -18.76 -1.77 -12.50
CA GLY A 197 -19.97 -2.01 -11.70
C GLY A 197 -19.75 -3.03 -10.57
N GLU A 198 -18.62 -3.73 -10.57
CA GLU A 198 -18.25 -4.72 -9.58
C GLU A 198 -17.23 -4.15 -8.58
N TYR A 199 -16.90 -4.91 -7.54
CA TYR A 199 -16.01 -4.46 -6.47
C TYR A 199 -14.54 -4.70 -6.83
N LEU A 200 -13.97 -3.85 -7.70
CA LEU A 200 -12.62 -4.04 -8.24
C LEU A 200 -11.50 -3.38 -7.42
N TYR A 201 -11.80 -2.33 -6.68
CA TYR A 201 -10.84 -1.63 -5.83
C TYR A 201 -11.39 -1.50 -4.42
N TYR A 202 -10.51 -1.60 -3.42
CA TYR A 202 -10.88 -1.25 -2.06
C TYR A 202 -11.16 0.24 -1.95
N ARG A 203 -12.20 0.60 -1.19
CA ARG A 203 -12.57 2.01 -0.98
C ARG A 203 -11.63 2.73 -0.05
N THR A 204 -11.08 2.00 0.92
CA THR A 204 -10.25 2.54 2.02
C THR A 204 -8.76 2.23 1.86
N ASP A 205 -8.40 1.52 0.79
CA ASP A 205 -7.01 1.14 0.48
C ASP A 205 -6.61 1.56 -0.93
N HIS A 206 -5.31 1.54 -1.20
CA HIS A 206 -4.78 1.86 -2.52
C HIS A 206 -4.77 0.68 -3.49
N HIS A 207 -5.00 -0.54 -3.03
CA HIS A 207 -4.96 -1.73 -3.87
C HIS A 207 -6.29 -1.99 -4.59
N TRP A 208 -6.20 -2.71 -5.70
CA TRP A 208 -7.34 -3.45 -6.22
C TRP A 208 -7.74 -4.61 -5.29
N THR A 209 -8.96 -5.12 -5.45
CA THR A 209 -9.40 -6.35 -4.80
C THR A 209 -8.85 -7.56 -5.56
N SER A 210 -9.00 -8.76 -4.99
CA SER A 210 -8.69 -10.00 -5.72
C SER A 210 -9.50 -10.14 -7.01
N LEU A 211 -10.71 -9.58 -7.07
CA LEU A 211 -11.53 -9.57 -8.28
C LEU A 211 -10.93 -8.65 -9.34
N GLY A 212 -10.49 -7.43 -8.98
CA GLY A 212 -9.80 -6.53 -9.89
C GLY A 212 -8.51 -7.15 -10.44
N ALA A 213 -7.72 -7.76 -9.55
CA ALA A 213 -6.53 -8.52 -9.93
C ALA A 213 -6.86 -9.70 -10.86
N TYR A 214 -7.97 -10.39 -10.65
CA TYR A 214 -8.43 -11.49 -11.50
C TYR A 214 -8.73 -11.03 -12.93
N TYR A 215 -9.44 -9.93 -13.10
CA TYR A 215 -9.70 -9.38 -14.44
C TYR A 215 -8.42 -8.96 -15.16
N ALA A 216 -7.48 -8.36 -14.43
CA ALA A 216 -6.17 -8.03 -14.97
C ALA A 216 -5.38 -9.30 -15.36
N TYR A 217 -5.47 -10.35 -14.56
CA TYR A 217 -4.87 -11.66 -14.87
C TYR A 217 -5.51 -12.30 -16.10
N GLN A 218 -6.83 -12.24 -16.27
CA GLN A 218 -7.50 -12.76 -17.48
C GLN A 218 -6.99 -12.02 -18.74
N GLN A 219 -6.73 -10.72 -18.64
CA GLN A 219 -6.14 -9.96 -19.74
C GLN A 219 -4.72 -10.41 -20.06
N LEU A 220 -3.90 -10.72 -19.02
CA LEU A 220 -2.58 -11.33 -19.22
C LEU A 220 -2.71 -12.71 -19.90
N CYS A 221 -3.62 -13.55 -19.45
CA CYS A 221 -3.87 -14.86 -20.07
C CYS A 221 -4.25 -14.72 -21.54
N THR A 222 -5.13 -13.79 -21.88
CA THR A 222 -5.51 -13.49 -23.26
C THR A 222 -4.29 -13.09 -24.09
N ALA A 223 -3.43 -12.21 -23.57
CA ALA A 223 -2.23 -11.74 -24.25
C ALA A 223 -1.18 -12.85 -24.47
N LEU A 224 -1.18 -13.87 -23.62
CA LEU A 224 -0.23 -15.01 -23.66
C LEU A 224 -0.83 -16.30 -24.23
N GLY A 225 -2.12 -16.32 -24.55
CA GLY A 225 -2.82 -17.52 -25.03
C GLY A 225 -2.95 -18.61 -23.95
N LEU A 226 -3.05 -18.21 -22.67
CA LEU A 226 -3.19 -19.12 -21.53
C LEU A 226 -4.66 -19.30 -21.16
N THR A 227 -4.98 -20.45 -20.55
CA THR A 227 -6.29 -20.67 -19.94
C THR A 227 -6.33 -19.99 -18.58
N PRO A 228 -7.30 -19.11 -18.30
CA PRO A 228 -7.41 -18.49 -16.99
C PRO A 228 -7.72 -19.48 -15.87
N PHE A 229 -7.31 -19.14 -14.65
CA PHE A 229 -7.69 -19.81 -13.41
C PHE A 229 -9.22 -19.92 -13.30
N ASP A 230 -9.71 -21.13 -13.03
CA ASP A 230 -11.15 -21.37 -12.86
C ASP A 230 -11.58 -21.09 -11.42
N THR A 231 -12.12 -19.89 -11.21
CA THR A 231 -12.61 -19.48 -9.88
C THR A 231 -13.75 -20.36 -9.36
N ALA A 232 -14.52 -21.01 -10.25
CA ALA A 232 -15.64 -21.86 -9.84
C ALA A 232 -15.17 -23.25 -9.32
N ALA A 233 -13.95 -23.64 -9.64
CA ALA A 233 -13.36 -24.90 -9.15
C ALA A 233 -12.75 -24.76 -7.74
N HIS A 234 -12.67 -23.56 -7.18
CA HIS A 234 -12.00 -23.29 -5.91
C HIS A 234 -12.92 -22.63 -4.89
N THR A 235 -12.69 -22.91 -3.60
CA THR A 235 -13.44 -22.29 -2.51
C THR A 235 -12.97 -20.86 -2.27
N ALA A 236 -13.87 -19.90 -2.41
CA ALA A 236 -13.62 -18.51 -2.00
C ALA A 236 -13.74 -18.39 -0.48
N LEU A 237 -12.74 -17.78 0.13
CA LEU A 237 -12.68 -17.42 1.54
C LEU A 237 -12.72 -15.92 1.71
N THR A 238 -13.22 -15.45 2.85
CA THR A 238 -13.39 -14.01 3.11
C THR A 238 -12.94 -13.64 4.52
N ALA A 239 -12.44 -12.41 4.67
CA ALA A 239 -12.19 -11.80 5.97
C ALA A 239 -12.73 -10.37 5.98
N ASP A 240 -13.63 -10.11 6.91
CA ASP A 240 -14.28 -8.82 7.08
C ASP A 240 -13.46 -7.83 7.91
N ARG A 241 -13.97 -6.60 7.97
CA ARG A 241 -13.42 -5.51 8.78
C ARG A 241 -12.00 -5.11 8.38
N PHE A 242 -11.75 -5.10 7.08
CA PHE A 242 -10.54 -4.52 6.54
C PHE A 242 -10.68 -3.00 6.41
N TYR A 243 -9.66 -2.28 6.85
CA TYR A 243 -9.47 -0.85 6.62
C TYR A 243 -8.05 -0.65 6.13
N GLY A 244 -7.92 -0.01 4.98
CA GLY A 244 -6.63 0.11 4.31
C GLY A 244 -5.85 1.39 4.62
N THR A 245 -4.81 1.60 3.83
CA THR A 245 -3.84 2.68 4.00
C THR A 245 -4.43 4.07 3.78
N HIS A 246 -5.45 4.21 2.92
CA HIS A 246 -6.14 5.50 2.74
C HIS A 246 -6.91 5.86 4.02
N TYR A 247 -7.58 4.90 4.63
CA TYR A 247 -8.26 5.13 5.91
C TYR A 247 -7.27 5.49 7.01
N SER A 248 -6.11 4.83 7.10
CA SER A 248 -5.07 5.15 8.10
C SER A 248 -4.67 6.62 8.07
N LYS A 249 -4.65 7.22 6.88
CA LYS A 249 -4.30 8.64 6.66
C LYS A 249 -5.49 9.57 6.87
N ALA A 250 -6.63 9.24 6.28
CA ALA A 250 -7.82 10.10 6.30
C ALA A 250 -8.61 10.03 7.61
N ARG A 251 -8.66 8.87 8.26
CA ARG A 251 -9.34 8.63 9.54
C ARG A 251 -10.79 9.15 9.55
N THR A 252 -11.50 8.98 8.44
CA THR A 252 -12.88 9.44 8.33
C THR A 252 -13.81 8.65 9.26
N TRP A 253 -14.70 9.36 9.94
CA TRP A 253 -15.62 8.76 10.92
C TRP A 253 -16.65 7.82 10.28
N ASN A 254 -16.95 8.00 8.99
CA ASN A 254 -17.96 7.26 8.21
C ASN A 254 -17.36 6.26 7.24
N ALA A 255 -16.10 5.86 7.41
CA ALA A 255 -15.50 4.82 6.60
C ALA A 255 -16.25 3.49 6.75
N VAL A 256 -16.48 2.82 5.65
CA VAL A 256 -17.16 1.52 5.61
C VAL A 256 -16.09 0.41 5.65
N PRO A 257 -16.19 -0.56 6.57
CA PRO A 257 -15.29 -1.69 6.58
C PRO A 257 -15.47 -2.54 5.32
N GLU A 258 -14.36 -3.12 4.87
CA GLU A 258 -14.29 -3.87 3.63
C GLU A 258 -14.00 -5.34 3.89
N THR A 259 -14.16 -6.17 2.86
CA THR A 259 -13.94 -7.62 2.91
C THR A 259 -12.80 -7.97 1.96
N ILE A 260 -11.78 -8.67 2.48
CA ILE A 260 -10.76 -9.30 1.66
C ILE A 260 -11.28 -10.66 1.23
N THR A 261 -11.13 -10.98 -0.05
CA THR A 261 -11.49 -12.29 -0.61
C THR A 261 -10.25 -12.94 -1.21
N TRP A 262 -10.10 -14.25 -1.02
CA TRP A 262 -9.07 -15.06 -1.66
C TRP A 262 -9.61 -16.48 -1.94
N TYR A 263 -8.84 -17.28 -2.66
CA TYR A 263 -9.20 -18.69 -2.91
C TYR A 263 -8.32 -19.61 -2.08
N ASP A 264 -8.93 -20.68 -1.55
CA ASP A 264 -8.18 -21.69 -0.80
C ASP A 264 -7.32 -22.52 -1.77
N LEU A 265 -6.03 -22.26 -1.77
CA LEU A 265 -5.04 -22.88 -2.65
C LEU A 265 -4.00 -23.61 -1.80
N PRO A 266 -3.73 -24.90 -2.10
CA PRO A 266 -2.78 -25.69 -1.32
C PRO A 266 -1.32 -25.45 -1.72
N ASN A 267 -1.06 -24.55 -2.68
CA ASN A 267 0.26 -24.29 -3.22
C ASN A 267 1.21 -23.74 -2.15
N GLN A 268 2.49 -23.99 -2.33
CA GLN A 268 3.54 -23.60 -1.40
C GLN A 268 4.29 -22.36 -1.88
N LEU A 269 4.70 -21.54 -0.93
CA LEU A 269 5.57 -20.38 -1.09
C LEU A 269 6.88 -20.64 -0.34
N THR A 270 8.01 -20.51 -1.00
CA THR A 270 9.33 -20.48 -0.36
C THR A 270 9.87 -19.05 -0.38
N ILE A 271 10.13 -18.49 0.80
CA ILE A 271 10.75 -17.17 0.96
C ILE A 271 12.25 -17.39 1.13
N TYR A 272 13.06 -16.90 0.19
CA TYR A 272 14.49 -17.11 0.19
C TYR A 272 15.26 -16.03 0.95
N ASN A 273 16.28 -16.46 1.69
CA ASN A 273 17.41 -15.61 1.98
C ASN A 273 18.25 -15.45 0.72
N VAL A 274 18.93 -14.34 0.59
CA VAL A 274 19.71 -14.01 -0.62
C VAL A 274 21.14 -13.71 -0.24
N THR A 275 22.09 -14.33 -0.95
CA THR A 275 23.54 -14.09 -0.76
C THR A 275 23.92 -12.67 -1.14
N ALA A 276 25.17 -12.29 -0.82
CA ALA A 276 25.74 -11.01 -1.29
C ALA A 276 25.85 -10.91 -2.83
N ALA A 277 25.73 -12.02 -3.55
CA ALA A 277 25.70 -12.07 -5.02
C ALA A 277 24.27 -12.15 -5.61
N GLY A 278 23.24 -11.99 -4.78
CA GLY A 278 21.84 -12.04 -5.25
C GLY A 278 21.28 -13.44 -5.48
N GLN A 279 22.02 -14.48 -5.12
CA GLN A 279 21.59 -15.87 -5.31
C GLN A 279 20.73 -16.35 -4.12
N PRO A 280 19.65 -17.11 -4.38
CA PRO A 280 18.85 -17.70 -3.32
C PRO A 280 19.71 -18.70 -2.49
N THR A 281 19.44 -18.71 -1.20
CA THR A 281 19.99 -19.68 -0.26
C THR A 281 18.86 -20.44 0.42
N ASP A 282 19.11 -21.00 1.62
CA ASP A 282 18.05 -21.62 2.40
C ASP A 282 16.86 -20.67 2.56
N GLY A 283 15.65 -21.19 2.36
CA GLY A 283 14.40 -20.47 2.45
C GLY A 283 13.44 -21.12 3.43
N GLU A 284 12.48 -20.34 3.87
CA GLU A 284 11.34 -20.84 4.64
C GLU A 284 10.19 -21.17 3.70
N THR A 285 9.69 -22.41 3.76
CA THR A 285 8.54 -22.86 2.96
C THR A 285 7.27 -22.84 3.82
N THR A 286 6.23 -22.21 3.31
CA THR A 286 4.95 -22.02 3.97
C THR A 286 3.80 -22.10 2.94
N GLY A 287 2.54 -21.91 3.37
CA GLY A 287 1.41 -21.72 2.45
C GLY A 287 1.45 -20.35 1.77
N LEU A 288 0.61 -20.13 0.77
CA LEU A 288 0.54 -18.87 0.04
C LEU A 288 0.11 -17.67 0.92
N TYR A 289 -0.60 -17.95 1.99
CA TYR A 289 -1.30 -16.93 2.78
C TYR A 289 -0.88 -16.97 4.25
N ASP A 290 -0.49 -15.82 4.79
CA ASP A 290 -0.29 -15.61 6.22
C ASP A 290 -1.63 -15.20 6.87
N THR A 291 -2.42 -16.20 7.27
CA THR A 291 -3.75 -15.95 7.86
C THR A 291 -3.71 -15.27 9.22
N ASP A 292 -2.56 -15.26 9.91
CA ASP A 292 -2.40 -14.54 11.17
C ASP A 292 -2.52 -13.02 10.96
N ARG A 293 -2.18 -12.53 9.76
CA ARG A 293 -2.38 -11.13 9.34
C ARG A 293 -3.84 -10.70 9.34
N LEU A 294 -4.77 -11.62 9.24
CA LEU A 294 -6.21 -11.30 9.30
C LEU A 294 -6.65 -10.83 10.68
N THR A 295 -5.85 -11.04 11.72
CA THR A 295 -6.11 -10.60 13.08
C THR A 295 -5.56 -9.21 13.41
N VAL A 296 -4.69 -8.66 12.56
CA VAL A 296 -4.07 -7.34 12.71
C VAL A 296 -4.65 -6.32 11.73
N TYR A 297 -4.22 -5.07 11.83
CA TYR A 297 -4.74 -4.01 10.97
C TYR A 297 -4.36 -4.21 9.48
N ASP A 298 -3.10 -4.50 9.19
CA ASP A 298 -2.58 -4.74 7.83
C ASP A 298 -2.92 -6.14 7.34
N LYS A 299 -4.21 -6.38 7.10
CA LYS A 299 -4.73 -7.67 6.64
C LYS A 299 -4.29 -8.01 5.21
N TYR A 300 -4.07 -7.00 4.36
CA TYR A 300 -3.64 -7.24 2.98
C TYR A 300 -2.27 -7.92 2.89
N ALA A 301 -1.43 -7.73 3.90
CA ALA A 301 -0.14 -8.42 3.99
C ALA A 301 -0.26 -9.96 4.16
N MET A 302 -1.47 -10.51 4.27
CA MET A 302 -1.70 -11.95 4.22
C MET A 302 -1.26 -12.58 2.88
N PHE A 303 -1.44 -11.87 1.79
CA PHE A 303 -1.04 -12.36 0.48
C PHE A 303 0.48 -12.45 0.38
N LEU A 304 0.98 -13.65 0.05
CA LEU A 304 2.41 -13.97 -0.11
C LEU A 304 3.28 -13.58 1.11
N HIS A 305 2.71 -13.53 2.32
CA HIS A 305 3.39 -13.06 3.53
C HIS A 305 3.97 -11.64 3.40
N GLY A 306 3.29 -10.78 2.62
CA GLY A 306 3.68 -9.39 2.38
C GLY A 306 4.70 -9.23 1.25
N ASN A 307 5.70 -8.38 1.47
CA ASN A 307 6.67 -8.01 0.43
C ASN A 307 8.05 -8.60 0.74
N ASN A 308 8.37 -9.72 0.11
CA ASN A 308 9.64 -10.43 0.25
C ASN A 308 10.60 -10.06 -0.88
N GLY A 309 11.91 -10.12 -0.62
CA GLY A 309 12.92 -9.76 -1.64
C GLY A 309 12.90 -10.74 -2.81
N LEU A 310 12.98 -12.02 -2.51
CA LEU A 310 12.87 -13.11 -3.48
C LEU A 310 12.04 -14.24 -2.86
N SER A 311 11.05 -14.70 -3.58
CA SER A 311 10.27 -15.87 -3.19
C SER A 311 9.86 -16.69 -4.42
N ARG A 312 9.55 -17.96 -4.21
CA ARG A 312 9.04 -18.87 -5.26
C ARG A 312 7.71 -19.48 -4.82
N VAL A 313 6.72 -19.36 -5.66
CA VAL A 313 5.46 -20.10 -5.55
C VAL A 313 5.54 -21.32 -6.47
N GLN A 314 5.20 -22.48 -5.93
CA GLN A 314 5.00 -23.70 -6.72
C GLN A 314 3.56 -23.74 -7.20
N GLY A 315 3.38 -23.85 -8.51
CA GLY A 315 2.07 -23.93 -9.14
C GLY A 315 1.78 -25.30 -9.76
N ASP A 316 0.59 -25.43 -10.34
CA ASP A 316 0.06 -26.66 -10.93
C ASP A 316 0.20 -26.68 -12.45
N GLY A 317 0.65 -25.57 -13.05
CA GLY A 317 0.84 -25.42 -14.49
C GLY A 317 2.18 -25.96 -15.00
N THR A 318 2.67 -25.37 -16.08
CA THR A 318 3.95 -25.76 -16.71
C THR A 318 4.80 -24.53 -16.99
N GLY A 319 6.12 -24.75 -17.07
CA GLY A 319 7.05 -23.66 -17.33
C GLY A 319 7.28 -22.73 -16.13
N LYS A 320 8.00 -21.63 -16.38
CA LYS A 320 8.48 -20.72 -15.34
C LYS A 320 8.20 -19.27 -15.69
N ILE A 321 7.80 -18.50 -14.69
CA ILE A 321 7.64 -17.05 -14.82
C ILE A 321 8.39 -16.31 -13.72
N LEU A 322 9.05 -15.19 -14.09
CA LEU A 322 9.57 -14.22 -13.13
C LEU A 322 8.61 -13.05 -13.01
N VAL A 323 8.18 -12.73 -11.81
CA VAL A 323 7.31 -11.57 -11.51
C VAL A 323 8.12 -10.52 -10.76
N ILE A 324 8.34 -9.38 -11.39
CA ILE A 324 8.96 -8.19 -10.79
C ILE A 324 7.82 -7.27 -10.36
N LYS A 325 7.75 -6.92 -9.07
CA LYS A 325 6.48 -6.43 -8.56
C LYS A 325 6.55 -5.32 -7.51
N ASP A 326 5.40 -4.63 -7.35
CA ASP A 326 4.99 -3.98 -6.11
C ASP A 326 3.92 -4.83 -5.38
N SER A 327 3.28 -4.26 -4.35
CA SER A 327 2.28 -4.98 -3.56
C SER A 327 0.97 -5.31 -4.30
N TYR A 328 0.71 -4.69 -5.46
CA TYR A 328 -0.46 -5.03 -6.28
C TYR A 328 -0.43 -6.47 -6.77
N ALA A 329 0.77 -7.00 -7.02
CA ALA A 329 0.92 -8.39 -7.46
C ALA A 329 0.61 -9.41 -6.36
N ASN A 330 0.57 -9.04 -5.09
CA ASN A 330 0.42 -9.99 -4.00
C ASN A 330 -0.87 -10.81 -4.11
N CYS A 331 -2.00 -10.20 -4.46
CA CYS A 331 -3.27 -10.91 -4.68
C CYS A 331 -3.45 -11.41 -6.13
N PHE A 332 -2.55 -11.03 -7.05
CA PHE A 332 -2.54 -11.48 -8.44
C PHE A 332 -1.77 -12.79 -8.63
N VAL A 333 -0.59 -12.92 -8.01
CA VAL A 333 0.30 -14.09 -8.14
C VAL A 333 -0.38 -15.42 -7.86
N PRO A 334 -1.29 -15.56 -6.87
CA PRO A 334 -2.02 -16.80 -6.65
C PRO A 334 -2.73 -17.36 -7.90
N TYR A 335 -3.23 -16.52 -8.79
CA TYR A 335 -3.88 -16.98 -10.02
C TYR A 335 -2.90 -17.59 -11.03
N LEU A 336 -1.63 -17.19 -11.01
CA LEU A 336 -0.59 -17.72 -11.90
C LEU A 336 -0.28 -19.20 -11.60
N THR A 337 -0.65 -19.71 -10.42
CA THR A 337 -0.45 -21.11 -10.04
C THR A 337 -1.12 -22.08 -11.02
N ALA A 338 -2.22 -21.69 -11.65
CA ALA A 338 -2.88 -22.51 -12.68
C ALA A 338 -2.07 -22.63 -13.99
N ASN A 339 -1.14 -21.70 -14.25
CA ASN A 339 -0.46 -21.64 -15.54
C ASN A 339 1.01 -22.06 -15.50
N TYR A 340 1.70 -21.82 -14.38
CA TYR A 340 3.15 -22.02 -14.25
C TYR A 340 3.47 -23.03 -13.15
N ALA A 341 4.55 -23.78 -13.33
CA ALA A 341 5.08 -24.68 -12.31
C ALA A 341 5.91 -23.95 -11.27
N ASP A 342 6.78 -23.02 -11.71
CA ASP A 342 7.59 -22.17 -10.86
C ASP A 342 7.29 -20.70 -11.14
N ILE A 343 6.93 -19.95 -10.10
CA ILE A 343 6.64 -18.53 -10.16
C ILE A 343 7.60 -17.83 -9.21
N ASP A 344 8.69 -17.28 -9.73
CA ASP A 344 9.61 -16.49 -8.94
C ASP A 344 9.12 -15.04 -8.83
N VAL A 345 9.16 -14.50 -7.62
CA VAL A 345 8.64 -13.18 -7.29
C VAL A 345 9.74 -12.32 -6.68
N VAL A 346 10.04 -11.20 -7.31
CA VAL A 346 11.05 -10.23 -6.89
C VAL A 346 10.42 -8.89 -6.56
N ASP A 347 10.72 -8.40 -5.36
CA ASP A 347 10.38 -7.05 -4.92
C ASP A 347 11.67 -6.25 -4.62
N PHE A 348 11.99 -5.28 -5.46
CA PHE A 348 13.23 -4.51 -5.37
C PHE A 348 13.34 -3.65 -4.10
N ARG A 349 12.29 -3.45 -3.36
CA ARG A 349 12.36 -2.81 -2.03
C ARG A 349 13.18 -3.64 -1.03
N ASN A 350 13.19 -4.97 -1.22
CA ASN A 350 13.86 -5.94 -0.36
C ASN A 350 14.89 -6.81 -1.12
N TYR A 351 14.95 -6.74 -2.45
CA TYR A 351 15.94 -7.39 -3.29
C TYR A 351 16.91 -6.36 -3.89
N ASN A 352 18.18 -6.42 -3.48
CA ASN A 352 19.16 -5.36 -3.75
C ASN A 352 20.11 -5.65 -4.91
N PHE A 353 19.76 -6.61 -5.79
CA PHE A 353 20.63 -7.11 -6.84
C PHE A 353 20.00 -6.89 -8.23
N GLY A 354 20.81 -7.06 -9.28
CA GLY A 354 20.33 -7.18 -10.65
C GLY A 354 19.65 -8.52 -10.90
N LEU A 355 19.03 -8.66 -12.06
CA LEU A 355 18.25 -9.87 -12.43
C LEU A 355 19.00 -10.80 -13.35
N ASP A 356 20.10 -10.39 -13.97
CA ASP A 356 20.73 -11.13 -15.07
C ASP A 356 21.13 -12.55 -14.66
N GLN A 357 21.75 -12.70 -13.48
CA GLN A 357 22.13 -14.02 -12.98
C GLN A 357 20.91 -14.87 -12.63
N LEU A 358 19.92 -14.27 -11.96
CA LEU A 358 18.68 -14.96 -11.61
C LEU A 358 17.94 -15.47 -12.87
N ILE A 359 17.91 -14.64 -13.93
CA ILE A 359 17.28 -15.00 -15.19
C ILE A 359 18.09 -16.08 -15.92
N ALA A 360 19.43 -15.96 -15.93
CA ALA A 360 20.30 -16.94 -16.58
C ALA A 360 20.23 -18.34 -15.92
N ASP A 361 20.12 -18.38 -14.60
CA ASP A 361 20.09 -19.65 -13.85
C ASP A 361 18.74 -20.37 -13.93
N ASN A 362 17.64 -19.67 -14.23
CA ASN A 362 16.30 -20.25 -14.17
C ASN A 362 15.60 -20.44 -15.51
N ASP A 363 16.09 -19.83 -16.62
CA ASP A 363 15.52 -19.92 -17.97
C ASP A 363 13.99 -19.73 -18.00
N TYR A 364 13.54 -18.54 -17.58
CA TYR A 364 12.11 -18.22 -17.54
C TYR A 364 11.49 -18.16 -18.94
N ASP A 365 10.31 -18.73 -19.09
CA ASP A 365 9.49 -18.62 -20.31
C ASP A 365 8.95 -17.21 -20.49
N GLN A 366 8.54 -16.57 -19.37
CA GLN A 366 7.99 -15.22 -19.34
C GLN A 366 8.56 -14.42 -18.16
N ILE A 367 8.62 -13.12 -18.33
CA ILE A 367 8.93 -12.14 -17.29
C ILE A 367 7.76 -11.16 -17.23
N LEU A 368 7.18 -10.97 -16.06
CA LEU A 368 6.09 -10.03 -15.82
C LEU A 368 6.57 -8.90 -14.91
N VAL A 369 6.51 -7.65 -15.40
CA VAL A 369 6.66 -6.45 -14.58
C VAL A 369 5.26 -5.99 -14.20
N LEU A 370 4.85 -6.20 -12.95
CA LEU A 370 3.53 -5.83 -12.44
C LEU A 370 3.65 -4.82 -11.32
N TYR A 371 3.21 -3.61 -11.60
CA TYR A 371 3.20 -2.48 -10.66
C TYR A 371 1.86 -1.74 -10.74
N SER A 372 1.50 -1.02 -9.68
CA SER A 372 0.61 0.13 -9.85
C SER A 372 1.36 1.26 -10.56
N PHE A 373 0.66 2.10 -11.32
CA PHE A 373 1.30 3.27 -11.91
C PHE A 373 1.90 4.19 -10.82
N ASP A 374 1.21 4.31 -9.70
CA ASP A 374 1.65 5.14 -8.56
C ASP A 374 3.00 4.68 -7.98
N SER A 375 3.17 3.37 -7.81
CA SER A 375 4.47 2.80 -7.41
C SER A 375 5.50 2.90 -8.56
N PHE A 376 5.11 2.62 -9.80
CA PHE A 376 6.03 2.65 -10.93
C PHE A 376 6.70 4.01 -11.11
N LYS A 377 5.95 5.11 -10.97
CA LYS A 377 6.49 6.47 -11.07
C LYS A 377 7.39 6.87 -9.91
N SER A 378 7.24 6.24 -8.74
CA SER A 378 7.86 6.66 -7.48
C SER A 378 8.92 5.68 -6.94
N ASP A 379 8.94 4.40 -7.36
CA ASP A 379 9.85 3.38 -6.84
C ASP A 379 11.31 3.70 -7.20
N PRO A 380 12.16 4.03 -6.21
CA PRO A 380 13.55 4.37 -6.46
C PRO A 380 14.44 3.16 -6.77
N TYR A 381 13.91 1.93 -6.77
CA TYR A 381 14.67 0.69 -6.87
C TYR A 381 14.42 -0.08 -8.17
N LEU A 382 13.29 0.14 -8.85
CA LEU A 382 12.92 -0.58 -10.09
C LEU A 382 13.98 -0.42 -11.20
N TYR A 383 14.79 0.65 -11.18
CA TYR A 383 15.89 0.80 -12.12
C TYR A 383 16.87 -0.39 -12.16
N ARG A 384 16.90 -1.20 -11.09
CA ARG A 384 17.74 -2.42 -11.02
C ARG A 384 17.35 -3.47 -12.06
N ALA A 385 16.10 -3.45 -12.54
CA ALA A 385 15.68 -4.31 -13.64
C ALA A 385 16.47 -4.06 -14.93
N GLY A 386 16.98 -2.84 -15.11
CA GLY A 386 17.79 -2.46 -16.26
C GLY A 386 19.30 -2.58 -16.07
N VAL A 387 19.77 -2.88 -14.86
CA VAL A 387 21.21 -2.99 -14.55
C VAL A 387 21.73 -4.33 -15.07
N THR A 388 22.75 -4.28 -15.91
CA THR A 388 23.56 -5.43 -16.30
C THR A 388 24.62 -5.65 -15.24
N GLY A 389 24.67 -6.84 -14.64
CA GLY A 389 25.60 -7.21 -13.56
C GLY A 389 27.02 -7.36 -13.99
#